data_4687d08eb885893ff9b8921a30335e52
#
_entry.id   4687d08eb885893ff9b8921a30335e52
#
_cell.length_a   1.000
_cell.length_b   1.000
_cell.length_c   1.000
_cell.angle_alpha   90.00
_cell.angle_beta   90.00
_cell.angle_gamma   90.00
#
_symmetry.space_group_name_H-M   'P 1'
#
loop_
_entity.id
_entity.type
_entity.pdbx_description
1 polymer ?
#
loop_
_entity_poly.entity_id
_entity_poly.type
_entity_poly.pdbx_seq_one_letter_code
_entity_poly.pdbx_strand_id
1 'polypeptide(L)'
;MLATLNHDEDPAHRALLHPAPIHIGPNVWIGPNVTILGGVTIGEGAIIAAGAVVTKDVAPLTIVGGVPAKYIRDVRTGSVRDR
;
A
#
# COMPACT_ATOMS: atom_id res chain seq x y z
N MET A 1 -0.78 -14.26 0.45
CA MET A 1 -1.17 -14.38 0.12
C MET A 1 -1.87 -14.67 -0.45
N LEU A 2 -2.01 -14.51 -0.63
CA LEU A 2 -2.69 -14.65 -1.10
C LEU A 2 -3.10 -15.37 -1.54
N ALA A 3 -3.21 -15.40 -1.44
CA ALA A 3 -3.52 -15.95 -1.78
C ALA A 3 -3.78 -16.52 -2.16
N THR A 4 -4.00 -16.56 -2.14
CA THR A 4 -4.26 -17.06 -2.51
C THR A 4 -4.46 -17.38 -3.31
N LEU A 5 -4.33 -17.30 -3.68
CA LEU A 5 -4.55 -17.50 -4.44
C LEU A 5 -4.73 -18.25 -4.96
N ASN A 6 -4.80 -18.67 -5.06
CA ASN A 6 -5.03 -19.30 -5.51
C ASN A 6 -5.64 -19.80 -5.94
N HIS A 7 -5.80 -19.92 -5.97
CA HIS A 7 -6.33 -20.54 -6.41
C HIS A 7 -6.89 -20.41 -7.43
N ASP A 8 -6.69 -20.04 -7.68
CA ASP A 8 -7.08 -19.88 -8.71
C ASP A 8 -6.73 -20.78 -9.73
N GLU A 9 -7.20 -21.82 -9.74
CA GLU A 9 -6.94 -22.71 -10.64
C GLU A 9 -7.74 -22.58 -11.85
N ASP A 10 -8.73 -21.87 -11.86
CA ASP A 10 -9.57 -21.59 -13.02
C ASP A 10 -8.86 -20.58 -13.89
N PRO A 11 -8.45 -20.93 -15.09
CA PRO A 11 -7.71 -19.98 -15.93
C PRO A 11 -8.53 -18.73 -16.29
N ALA A 12 -9.81 -18.88 -16.49
CA ALA A 12 -10.62 -17.71 -16.80
C ALA A 12 -10.66 -16.76 -15.62
N HIS A 13 -10.79 -17.31 -14.46
CA HIS A 13 -10.78 -16.50 -13.26
C HIS A 13 -9.45 -15.78 -13.11
N ARG A 14 -8.35 -16.47 -13.33
CA ARG A 14 -7.07 -15.84 -13.24
C ARG A 14 -6.92 -14.72 -14.24
N ALA A 15 -7.43 -14.89 -15.43
CA ALA A 15 -7.36 -13.83 -16.43
C ALA A 15 -8.11 -12.60 -15.98
N LEU A 16 -9.25 -12.80 -15.34
CA LEU A 16 -10.01 -11.66 -14.84
C LEU A 16 -9.33 -10.97 -13.69
N LEU A 17 -8.53 -11.71 -12.96
CA LEU A 17 -7.82 -11.14 -11.84
C LEU A 17 -6.43 -10.69 -12.20
N HIS A 18 -6.20 -10.50 -13.48
CA HIS A 18 -4.92 -10.03 -13.94
C HIS A 18 -4.51 -8.81 -13.10
N PRO A 19 -3.40 -8.85 -12.42
CA PRO A 19 -3.06 -7.77 -11.50
C PRO A 19 -2.69 -6.50 -12.24
N ALA A 20 -3.15 -5.40 -11.72
CA ALA A 20 -2.72 -4.11 -12.20
C ALA A 20 -1.39 -3.76 -11.55
N PRO A 21 -0.55 -2.99 -12.23
CA PRO A 21 0.74 -2.64 -11.66
C PRO A 21 0.60 -1.78 -10.42
N ILE A 22 1.58 -1.90 -9.54
CA ILE A 22 1.69 -1.05 -8.36
C ILE A 22 2.77 -0.03 -8.67
N HIS A 23 2.46 1.23 -8.44
CA HIS A 23 3.41 2.31 -8.66
C HIS A 23 3.84 2.89 -7.33
N ILE A 24 5.12 2.88 -7.06
CA ILE A 24 5.65 3.38 -5.80
C ILE A 24 6.60 4.52 -6.12
N GLY A 25 6.30 5.68 -5.58
CA GLY A 25 7.13 6.86 -5.81
C GLY A 25 8.46 6.77 -5.09
N PRO A 26 9.31 7.78 -5.30
CA PRO A 26 10.62 7.78 -4.65
C PRO A 26 10.49 8.04 -3.17
N ASN A 27 11.49 7.57 -2.44
CA ASN A 27 11.62 7.82 -1.00
C ASN A 27 10.46 7.28 -0.17
N VAL A 28 9.74 6.29 -0.67
CA VAL A 28 8.68 5.64 0.08
C VAL A 28 9.32 4.65 1.04
N TRP A 29 8.83 4.64 2.26
CA TRP A 29 9.29 3.67 3.25
C TRP A 29 8.15 2.71 3.54
N ILE A 30 8.42 1.41 3.43
CA ILE A 30 7.41 0.39 3.63
C ILE A 30 7.86 -0.52 4.74
N GLY A 31 7.06 -0.61 5.78
CA GLY A 31 7.38 -1.47 6.91
C GLY A 31 7.23 -2.94 6.56
N PRO A 32 7.58 -3.82 7.49
CA PRO A 32 7.51 -5.25 7.24
C PRO A 32 6.05 -5.73 7.16
N ASN A 33 5.86 -6.81 6.42
CA ASN A 33 4.57 -7.47 6.33
C ASN A 33 3.46 -6.60 5.79
N VAL A 34 3.79 -5.69 4.90
CA VAL A 34 2.79 -4.84 4.25
C VAL A 34 2.29 -5.56 3.01
N THR A 35 1.00 -5.47 2.78
CA THR A 35 0.36 -5.98 1.57
C THR A 35 -0.17 -4.80 0.78
N ILE A 36 0.15 -4.73 -0.50
CA ILE A 36 -0.32 -3.66 -1.36
C ILE A 36 -1.08 -4.29 -2.52
N LEU A 37 -2.31 -3.87 -2.70
CA LEU A 37 -3.13 -4.46 -3.75
C LEU A 37 -2.76 -3.88 -5.10
N GLY A 38 -3.05 -4.64 -6.15
CA GLY A 38 -2.76 -4.20 -7.50
C GLY A 38 -3.49 -2.91 -7.85
N GLY A 39 -2.85 -2.09 -8.65
CA GLY A 39 -3.45 -0.84 -9.09
C GLY A 39 -3.24 0.33 -8.14
N VAL A 40 -2.64 0.10 -6.98
CA VAL A 40 -2.42 1.17 -6.01
C VAL A 40 -1.21 1.99 -6.41
N THR A 41 -1.30 3.30 -6.22
CA THR A 41 -0.18 4.22 -6.40
C THR A 41 0.18 4.79 -5.04
N ILE A 42 1.45 4.70 -4.69
CA ILE A 42 1.94 5.25 -3.43
C ILE A 42 2.80 6.46 -3.74
N GLY A 43 2.40 7.61 -3.22
CA GLY A 43 3.05 8.86 -3.54
C GLY A 43 4.40 9.02 -2.88
N GLU A 44 5.17 9.95 -3.41
CA GLU A 44 6.53 10.20 -2.98
C GLU A 44 6.61 10.43 -1.47
N GLY A 45 7.59 9.83 -0.83
CA GLY A 45 7.85 10.10 0.58
C GLY A 45 6.85 9.54 1.55
N ALA A 46 5.89 8.75 1.08
CA ALA A 46 4.90 8.17 1.97
C ALA A 46 5.53 7.09 2.85
N ILE A 47 4.91 6.84 3.96
CA ILE A 47 5.35 5.80 4.90
C ILE A 47 4.18 4.85 5.13
N ILE A 48 4.44 3.58 4.94
CA ILE A 48 3.43 2.54 5.14
C ILE A 48 3.82 1.77 6.40
N ALA A 49 2.99 1.83 7.40
CA ALA A 49 3.31 1.19 8.67
C ALA A 49 3.29 -0.34 8.54
N ALA A 50 4.03 -0.99 9.43
CA ALA A 50 4.15 -2.45 9.42
C ALA A 50 2.76 -3.09 9.48
N GLY A 51 2.59 -4.16 8.73
CA GLY A 51 1.37 -4.96 8.78
C GLY A 51 0.18 -4.33 8.08
N ALA A 52 0.33 -3.22 7.42
CA ALA A 52 -0.78 -2.54 6.76
C ALA A 52 -1.21 -3.30 5.51
N VAL A 53 -2.47 -3.17 5.18
CA VAL A 53 -3.01 -3.67 3.92
C VAL A 53 -3.50 -2.47 3.13
N VAL A 54 -2.76 -2.10 2.10
CA VAL A 54 -3.03 -0.90 1.33
C VAL A 54 -3.98 -1.23 0.19
N THR A 55 -5.18 -0.69 0.26
CA THR A 55 -6.22 -0.98 -0.72
C THR A 55 -6.53 0.20 -1.63
N LYS A 56 -6.01 1.37 -1.31
CA LYS A 56 -6.26 2.59 -2.08
C LYS A 56 -4.98 3.36 -2.24
N ASP A 57 -4.96 4.28 -3.18
CA ASP A 57 -3.80 5.13 -3.40
C ASP A 57 -3.42 5.87 -2.13
N VAL A 58 -2.14 6.10 -1.97
CA VAL A 58 -1.59 6.80 -0.82
C VAL A 58 -1.02 8.12 -1.29
N ALA A 59 -1.47 9.20 -0.68
CA ALA A 59 -0.99 10.53 -1.04
C ALA A 59 0.48 10.70 -0.67
N PRO A 60 1.18 11.59 -1.38
CA PRO A 60 2.59 11.85 -1.05
C PRO A 60 2.72 12.37 0.38
N LEU A 61 3.83 12.05 0.99
CA LEU A 61 4.21 12.57 2.31
C LEU A 61 3.16 12.31 3.38
N THR A 62 2.51 11.16 3.31
CA THR A 62 1.56 10.77 4.34
C THR A 62 1.98 9.45 4.95
N ILE A 63 1.54 9.23 6.17
CA ILE A 63 1.74 7.98 6.87
C ILE A 63 0.41 7.27 6.94
N VAL A 64 0.38 6.02 6.48
CA VAL A 64 -0.82 5.21 6.54
C VAL A 64 -0.53 3.91 7.26
N GLY A 65 -1.55 3.32 7.84
CA GLY A 65 -1.38 2.05 8.53
C GLY A 65 -2.71 1.39 8.80
N GLY A 66 -2.66 0.16 9.22
CA GLY A 66 -3.84 -0.60 9.58
C GLY A 66 -4.36 -1.48 8.46
N VAL A 67 -5.47 -2.18 8.76
CA VAL A 67 -6.12 -3.11 7.84
C VAL A 67 -7.60 -2.76 7.81
N PRO A 68 -8.07 -2.10 6.77
CA PRO A 68 -7.32 -1.55 5.65
C PRO A 68 -6.54 -0.31 6.08
N ALA A 69 -5.51 0.00 5.34
CA ALA A 69 -4.64 1.13 5.68
C ALA A 69 -5.42 2.44 5.58
N LYS A 70 -5.23 3.28 6.58
CA LYS A 70 -5.88 4.57 6.64
C LYS A 70 -4.87 5.63 6.99
N TYR A 71 -5.19 6.85 6.63
CA TYR A 71 -4.34 8.00 6.90
C TYR A 71 -4.13 8.15 8.41
N ILE A 72 -2.89 8.33 8.80
CA ILE A 72 -2.55 8.58 10.19
C ILE A 72 -2.16 10.04 10.36
N ARG A 73 -1.21 10.51 9.56
CA ARG A 73 -0.79 11.91 9.63
C ARG A 73 0.16 12.18 8.47
N ASP A 74 0.52 13.43 8.28
CA ASP A 74 1.50 13.81 7.30
C ASP A 74 2.88 13.58 7.83
N VAL A 75 3.77 13.12 6.97
CA VAL A 75 5.15 12.92 7.35
C VAL A 75 5.75 14.23 7.81
N ARG A 76 5.59 15.28 7.00
CA ARG A 76 6.21 16.53 7.28
C ARG A 76 5.68 17.15 8.53
N THR A 77 4.40 17.15 8.71
CA THR A 77 3.81 17.70 9.90
C THR A 77 4.26 16.94 11.10
N GLY A 78 4.28 15.64 11.02
CA GLY A 78 4.69 14.84 12.16
C GLY A 78 6.11 15.09 12.55
N SER A 79 6.98 15.40 11.60
CA SER A 79 8.35 15.57 11.96
C SER A 79 8.64 17.00 12.38
N VAL A 80 7.91 17.94 11.87
CA VAL A 80 8.23 19.31 12.14
C VAL A 80 7.61 19.82 13.35
N ARG A 81 6.45 19.49 13.52
CA ARG A 81 5.77 20.10 14.48
C ARG A 81 5.96 19.62 15.65
N ASP A 82 6.33 18.88 15.74
CA ASP A 82 6.51 18.45 16.89
C ASP A 82 7.21 19.11 17.59
N ARG A 83 7.28 19.78 17.56
CA ARG A 83 7.85 20.52 18.23
C ARG A 83 7.60 21.17 18.68
#